data_8e3f3028898a9b2650103dcf15f6996f
#
_entry.id   8e3f3028898a9b2650103dcf15f6996f
#
_cell.length_a   1.000
_cell.length_b   1.000
_cell.length_c   1.000
_cell.angle_alpha   90.00
_cell.angle_beta   90.00
_cell.angle_gamma   90.00
#
_symmetry.space_group_name_H-M   'P 1'
#
loop_
_entity.id
_entity.type
_entity.pdbx_description
1 polymer ?
#
loop_
_entity_poly.entity_id
_entity_poly.type
_entity_poly.pdbx_seq_one_letter_code
_entity_poly.pdbx_strand_id
1 'polypeptide(L)'
;MLECPLSSADFPCAVTVSAVRQHAKARLARRDTFQTMNLVTLIEIRRATQNGTASARVHVQVENATPKLTREQQPYCELTLADACDRMTLRVWSDHPAYKTCSALTSQDFIELTAEFYQSQYGLDARKWTVRPLTDQEKNELLQGPPDLRAKQASDFEFVRQIVADIADPRLRALSEAFLDEWGDRFRRTAAARNYHHARRGGLVEHTAQMMRVAKQIAPLYPELNLDLLLAGILFHDAGKLWENALPENGFVMNYDELGELMGHISIGLELVNALWRRLSFENAEAWKNLSPASEDVRMHLLHLIGAHHGEPEFGSPVAPKTPEAMALHYIDNLDARLEMFAAGYTTAKPLAARIFDRVRPLPGNLVKSLEKFHQTANAADADKLL
;
A
#
# COMPACT_ATOMS: atom_id res chain seq x y z
N MET A 1 19.58 -84.88 37.24
CA MET A 1 18.24 -84.82 37.76
C MET A 1 17.96 -83.35 38.09
N LEU A 2 17.22 -82.68 37.33
CA LEU A 2 15.88 -82.21 37.32
C LEU A 2 15.71 -81.24 36.18
N GLU A 3 14.70 -81.52 35.42
CA GLU A 3 14.24 -80.83 34.20
C GLU A 3 13.62 -79.47 34.47
N CYS A 4 13.77 -78.60 33.53
CA CYS A 4 13.04 -77.33 33.43
C CYS A 4 12.17 -77.35 32.18
N PRO A 5 10.90 -77.14 32.20
CA PRO A 5 10.11 -76.99 30.98
C PRO A 5 9.97 -75.50 30.59
N LEU A 6 10.23 -75.21 29.33
CA LEU A 6 9.92 -73.97 28.60
C LEU A 6 8.42 -73.84 28.37
N SER A 7 7.88 -72.65 28.73
CA SER A 7 6.54 -72.24 28.32
C SER A 7 6.65 -71.06 27.40
N SER A 8 6.11 -71.23 26.22
CA SER A 8 5.94 -70.23 25.15
C SER A 8 4.89 -69.18 25.53
N ALA A 9 5.19 -67.92 25.39
CA ALA A 9 4.18 -66.87 25.42
C ALA A 9 4.27 -66.08 24.06
N ASP A 10 3.18 -66.15 23.35
CA ASP A 10 2.92 -65.45 22.10
C ASP A 10 2.93 -63.92 22.26
N PHE A 11 3.68 -63.21 21.41
CA PHE A 11 3.57 -61.75 21.24
C PHE A 11 2.77 -61.47 19.95
N PRO A 12 1.72 -60.67 19.99
CA PRO A 12 1.04 -60.22 18.77
C PRO A 12 1.79 -59.02 18.16
N CYS A 13 2.62 -59.28 17.15
CA CYS A 13 3.34 -58.27 16.39
C CYS A 13 2.60 -57.95 15.07
N ALA A 14 1.41 -57.35 15.15
CA ALA A 14 0.66 -57.00 13.93
C ALA A 14 0.01 -55.59 13.94
N VAL A 15 0.12 -54.80 15.03
CA VAL A 15 -0.63 -53.53 15.13
C VAL A 15 0.19 -52.28 14.79
N THR A 16 1.52 -52.35 14.81
CA THR A 16 2.38 -51.16 14.71
C THR A 16 2.73 -50.71 13.28
N VAL A 17 2.68 -51.58 12.27
CA VAL A 17 3.09 -51.23 10.89
C VAL A 17 1.99 -50.52 10.10
N SER A 18 0.70 -50.85 10.37
CA SER A 18 -0.45 -50.22 9.72
C SER A 18 -0.67 -48.78 10.16
N ALA A 19 -0.55 -48.48 11.48
CA ALA A 19 -0.74 -47.16 12.03
C ALA A 19 0.36 -46.18 11.58
N VAL A 20 1.61 -46.61 11.53
CA VAL A 20 2.73 -45.80 11.04
C VAL A 20 2.62 -45.50 9.54
N ARG A 21 2.16 -46.48 8.73
CA ARG A 21 1.90 -46.25 7.30
C ARG A 21 0.69 -45.34 7.04
N GLN A 22 -0.36 -45.38 7.85
CA GLN A 22 -1.50 -44.48 7.73
C GLN A 22 -1.14 -43.06 8.14
N HIS A 23 -0.34 -42.86 9.21
CA HIS A 23 0.15 -41.52 9.59
C HIS A 23 1.16 -40.95 8.59
N ALA A 24 2.01 -41.77 7.98
CA ALA A 24 2.93 -41.34 6.92
C ALA A 24 2.19 -40.99 5.63
N LYS A 25 1.17 -41.77 5.22
CA LYS A 25 0.33 -41.45 4.08
C LYS A 25 -0.54 -40.20 4.32
N ALA A 26 -1.06 -39.99 5.52
CA ALA A 26 -1.78 -38.77 5.89
C ALA A 26 -0.87 -37.52 5.93
N ARG A 27 0.39 -37.67 6.33
CA ARG A 27 1.39 -36.58 6.25
C ARG A 27 1.82 -36.27 4.80
N LEU A 28 1.97 -37.30 3.95
CA LEU A 28 2.27 -37.13 2.52
C LEU A 28 1.07 -36.51 1.79
N ALA A 29 -0.14 -37.03 1.99
CA ALA A 29 -1.36 -36.45 1.40
C ALA A 29 -1.64 -35.00 1.85
N ARG A 30 -1.28 -34.64 3.10
CA ARG A 30 -1.34 -33.24 3.54
C ARG A 30 -0.26 -32.38 2.90
N ARG A 31 0.95 -32.89 2.65
CA ARG A 31 1.99 -32.17 1.90
C ARG A 31 1.57 -31.92 0.45
N ASP A 32 0.97 -32.90 -0.23
CA ASP A 32 0.53 -32.76 -1.62
C ASP A 32 -0.64 -31.78 -1.77
N THR A 33 -1.57 -31.75 -0.82
CA THR A 33 -2.70 -30.78 -0.84
C THR A 33 -2.24 -29.33 -0.62
N PHE A 34 -1.15 -29.09 0.13
CA PHE A 34 -0.60 -27.75 0.33
C PHE A 34 0.25 -27.27 -0.87
N GLN A 35 0.87 -28.18 -1.63
CA GLN A 35 1.64 -27.83 -2.82
C GLN A 35 0.78 -27.41 -4.02
N THR A 36 -0.50 -27.76 -4.04
CA THR A 36 -1.46 -27.37 -5.11
C THR A 36 -2.23 -26.07 -4.82
N MET A 37 -2.06 -25.44 -3.64
CA MET A 37 -2.70 -24.17 -3.34
C MET A 37 -2.05 -23.03 -4.13
N ASN A 38 -2.88 -22.18 -4.72
CA ASN A 38 -2.41 -21.00 -5.46
C ASN A 38 -1.67 -20.03 -4.53
N LEU A 39 -0.57 -19.47 -5.03
CA LEU A 39 0.07 -18.31 -4.44
C LEU A 39 -0.71 -17.07 -4.85
N VAL A 40 -1.14 -16.28 -3.87
CA VAL A 40 -1.96 -15.08 -4.06
C VAL A 40 -1.51 -13.96 -3.11
N THR A 41 -1.97 -12.76 -3.34
CA THR A 41 -1.71 -11.60 -2.47
C THR A 41 -2.72 -11.50 -1.32
N LEU A 42 -2.38 -10.75 -0.27
CA LEU A 42 -3.28 -10.51 0.87
C LEU A 42 -4.58 -9.83 0.43
N ILE A 43 -4.53 -8.91 -0.54
CA ILE A 43 -5.74 -8.24 -1.04
C ILE A 43 -6.66 -9.19 -1.82
N GLU A 44 -6.10 -10.15 -2.57
CA GLU A 44 -6.89 -11.19 -3.23
C GLU A 44 -7.55 -12.11 -2.22
N ILE A 45 -6.86 -12.48 -1.13
CA ILE A 45 -7.45 -13.25 -0.02
C ILE A 45 -8.61 -12.49 0.62
N ARG A 46 -8.45 -11.19 0.89
CA ARG A 46 -9.56 -10.39 1.46
C ARG A 46 -10.79 -10.42 0.56
N ARG A 47 -10.60 -10.30 -0.74
CA ARG A 47 -11.71 -10.38 -1.71
C ARG A 47 -12.36 -11.76 -1.72
N ALA A 48 -11.56 -12.82 -1.75
CA ALA A 48 -12.05 -14.20 -1.76
C ALA A 48 -12.80 -14.57 -0.47
N THR A 49 -12.38 -14.02 0.68
CA THR A 49 -12.99 -14.34 1.98
C THR A 49 -14.23 -13.51 2.32
N GLN A 50 -14.62 -12.52 1.52
CA GLN A 50 -15.85 -11.75 1.75
C GLN A 50 -17.12 -12.64 1.77
N ASN A 51 -17.12 -13.73 1.04
CA ASN A 51 -18.28 -14.63 0.89
C ASN A 51 -18.01 -16.04 1.42
N GLY A 52 -16.96 -16.26 2.22
CA GLY A 52 -16.64 -17.58 2.76
C GLY A 52 -15.20 -17.76 3.20
N THR A 53 -14.68 -18.97 3.04
CA THR A 53 -13.29 -19.30 3.35
C THR A 53 -12.49 -19.53 2.06
N ALA A 54 -11.20 -19.20 2.09
CA ALA A 54 -10.28 -19.41 0.98
C ALA A 54 -9.01 -20.14 1.46
N SER A 55 -8.65 -21.23 0.79
CA SER A 55 -7.38 -21.94 1.04
C SER A 55 -6.33 -21.47 0.05
N ALA A 56 -5.22 -20.91 0.55
CA ALA A 56 -4.19 -20.32 -0.30
C ALA A 56 -2.82 -20.28 0.38
N ARG A 57 -1.79 -19.92 -0.39
CA ARG A 57 -0.47 -19.53 0.08
C ARG A 57 -0.27 -18.05 -0.15
N VAL A 58 0.36 -17.38 0.80
CA VAL A 58 0.79 -15.98 0.66
C VAL A 58 2.27 -15.86 1.02
N HIS A 59 3.00 -15.07 0.25
CA HIS A 59 4.34 -14.62 0.61
C HIS A 59 4.23 -13.26 1.27
N VAL A 60 4.84 -13.12 2.45
CA VAL A 60 4.72 -11.91 3.27
C VAL A 60 6.02 -11.62 4.01
N GLN A 61 6.25 -10.34 4.29
CA GLN A 61 7.23 -9.91 5.29
C GLN A 61 6.56 -9.85 6.66
N VAL A 62 7.29 -10.23 7.69
CA VAL A 62 6.91 -9.96 9.08
C VAL A 62 7.15 -8.48 9.35
N GLU A 63 6.11 -7.74 9.62
CA GLU A 63 6.21 -6.33 10.03
C GLU A 63 6.51 -6.24 11.53
N ASN A 64 5.83 -7.06 12.32
CA ASN A 64 6.02 -7.13 13.76
C ASN A 64 5.58 -8.50 14.31
N ALA A 65 6.28 -8.98 15.34
CA ALA A 65 5.91 -10.16 16.12
C ALA A 65 6.00 -9.79 17.61
N THR A 66 4.86 -9.50 18.22
CA THR A 66 4.80 -9.01 19.61
C THR A 66 4.14 -10.04 20.51
N PRO A 67 4.88 -10.62 21.50
CA PRO A 67 4.27 -11.42 22.56
C PRO A 67 3.34 -10.55 23.42
N LYS A 68 2.13 -11.04 23.65
CA LYS A 68 1.08 -10.37 24.44
C LYS A 68 0.41 -11.36 25.37
N LEU A 69 -0.31 -10.82 26.37
CA LEU A 69 -1.16 -11.59 27.27
C LEU A 69 -2.61 -11.15 27.08
N THR A 70 -3.54 -12.09 27.17
CA THR A 70 -4.97 -11.77 27.29
C THR A 70 -5.27 -11.21 28.68
N ARG A 71 -6.50 -10.74 28.91
CA ARG A 71 -6.96 -10.34 30.25
C ARG A 71 -6.87 -11.46 31.27
N GLU A 72 -6.96 -12.71 30.79
CA GLU A 72 -6.87 -13.94 31.61
C GLU A 72 -5.44 -14.50 31.69
N GLN A 73 -4.42 -13.65 31.34
CA GLN A 73 -2.99 -13.99 31.39
C GLN A 73 -2.59 -15.15 30.45
N GLN A 74 -3.37 -15.43 29.40
CA GLN A 74 -3.01 -16.42 28.39
C GLN A 74 -2.04 -15.81 27.37
N PRO A 75 -0.87 -16.40 27.13
CA PRO A 75 0.10 -15.85 26.18
C PRO A 75 -0.32 -16.11 24.73
N TYR A 76 -0.13 -15.09 23.89
CA TYR A 76 -0.23 -15.18 22.44
C TYR A 76 0.80 -14.27 21.79
N CYS A 77 1.12 -14.52 20.53
CA CYS A 77 1.93 -13.63 19.70
C CYS A 77 1.02 -12.93 18.70
N GLU A 78 1.08 -11.60 18.64
CA GLU A 78 0.45 -10.81 17.58
C GLU A 78 1.45 -10.62 16.47
N LEU A 79 1.17 -11.23 15.32
CA LEU A 79 2.02 -11.26 14.15
C LEU A 79 1.41 -10.38 13.06
N THR A 80 2.03 -9.25 12.76
CA THR A 80 1.63 -8.40 11.65
C THR A 80 2.45 -8.74 10.42
N LEU A 81 1.76 -9.01 9.31
CA LEU A 81 2.30 -9.48 8.05
C LEU A 81 1.94 -8.50 6.95
N ALA A 82 2.86 -8.25 6.03
CA ALA A 82 2.68 -7.34 4.90
C ALA A 82 3.16 -7.96 3.59
N ASP A 83 2.46 -7.66 2.50
CA ASP A 83 2.92 -7.82 1.13
C ASP A 83 2.92 -6.47 0.39
N ALA A 84 3.15 -6.47 -0.90
CA ALA A 84 3.16 -5.26 -1.72
C ALA A 84 1.79 -4.55 -1.80
N CYS A 85 0.70 -5.22 -1.40
CA CYS A 85 -0.67 -4.77 -1.63
C CYS A 85 -1.43 -4.45 -0.34
N ASP A 86 -1.15 -5.18 0.76
CA ASP A 86 -1.98 -5.13 1.97
C ASP A 86 -1.22 -5.62 3.21
N ARG A 87 -1.86 -5.51 4.36
CA ARG A 87 -1.40 -5.99 5.67
C ARG A 87 -2.48 -6.84 6.34
N MET A 88 -2.06 -7.81 7.13
CA MET A 88 -2.94 -8.56 8.04
C MET A 88 -2.29 -8.76 9.40
N THR A 89 -3.12 -8.94 10.43
CA THR A 89 -2.66 -9.32 11.77
C THR A 89 -3.20 -10.69 12.11
N LEU A 90 -2.31 -11.61 12.45
CA LEU A 90 -2.61 -12.97 12.89
C LEU A 90 -2.30 -13.12 14.38
N ARG A 91 -3.24 -13.73 15.14
CA ARG A 91 -3.00 -14.07 16.54
C ARG A 91 -2.61 -15.52 16.65
N VAL A 92 -1.40 -15.75 17.17
CA VAL A 92 -0.82 -17.08 17.35
C VAL A 92 -0.88 -17.43 18.82
N TRP A 93 -1.81 -18.30 19.19
CA TRP A 93 -2.00 -18.72 20.58
C TRP A 93 -0.87 -19.64 21.06
N SER A 94 -0.59 -19.65 22.37
CA SER A 94 0.54 -20.41 22.96
C SER A 94 0.44 -21.92 22.80
N ASP A 95 -0.78 -22.46 22.58
CA ASP A 95 -1.03 -23.87 22.31
C ASP A 95 -0.87 -24.24 20.81
N HIS A 96 -0.72 -23.24 19.94
CA HIS A 96 -0.50 -23.49 18.54
C HIS A 96 0.92 -24.03 18.26
N PRO A 97 1.10 -25.10 17.45
CA PRO A 97 2.42 -25.69 17.18
C PRO A 97 3.48 -24.72 16.68
N ALA A 98 3.08 -23.68 15.93
CA ALA A 98 3.98 -22.66 15.39
C ALA A 98 4.25 -21.50 16.36
N TYR A 99 3.72 -21.49 17.57
CA TYR A 99 3.87 -20.35 18.52
C TYR A 99 5.34 -19.98 18.76
N LYS A 100 6.17 -20.96 19.08
CA LYS A 100 7.60 -20.72 19.33
C LYS A 100 8.33 -20.15 18.10
N THR A 101 8.02 -20.68 16.92
CA THR A 101 8.59 -20.18 15.64
C THR A 101 8.14 -18.74 15.39
N CYS A 102 6.84 -18.47 15.50
CA CYS A 102 6.30 -17.13 15.24
C CYS A 102 6.75 -16.08 16.26
N SER A 103 6.91 -16.46 17.53
CA SER A 103 7.40 -15.55 18.58
C SER A 103 8.88 -15.19 18.45
N ALA A 104 9.64 -15.92 17.65
CA ALA A 104 11.05 -15.66 17.37
C ALA A 104 11.26 -14.87 16.06
N LEU A 105 10.20 -14.62 15.29
CA LEU A 105 10.27 -13.85 14.02
C LEU A 105 10.51 -12.37 14.31
N THR A 106 11.18 -11.72 13.38
CA THR A 106 11.54 -10.30 13.41
C THR A 106 11.06 -9.61 12.14
N SER A 107 11.12 -8.28 12.08
CA SER A 107 10.81 -7.51 10.89
C SER A 107 11.75 -7.75 9.69
N GLN A 108 12.81 -8.53 9.87
CA GLN A 108 13.73 -8.96 8.80
C GLN A 108 13.28 -10.25 8.12
N ASP A 109 12.31 -10.97 8.69
CA ASP A 109 11.90 -12.27 8.21
C ASP A 109 10.84 -12.19 7.12
N PHE A 110 11.01 -13.05 6.10
CA PHE A 110 10.07 -13.24 5.01
C PHE A 110 9.60 -14.69 5.01
N ILE A 111 8.29 -14.89 5.03
CA ILE A 111 7.68 -16.21 5.19
C ILE A 111 6.60 -16.49 4.15
N GLU A 112 6.44 -17.77 3.82
CA GLU A 112 5.22 -18.28 3.22
C GLU A 112 4.26 -18.69 4.34
N LEU A 113 3.07 -18.15 4.33
CA LEU A 113 1.94 -18.58 5.14
C LEU A 113 0.97 -19.36 4.26
N THR A 114 0.80 -20.65 4.55
CA THR A 114 -0.20 -21.51 3.90
C THR A 114 -1.32 -21.72 4.88
N ALA A 115 -2.56 -21.36 4.52
CA ALA A 115 -3.68 -21.36 5.44
C ALA A 115 -5.05 -21.53 4.77
N GLU A 116 -6.06 -21.82 5.59
CA GLU A 116 -7.46 -21.58 5.31
C GLU A 116 -7.85 -20.22 5.93
N PHE A 117 -8.04 -19.20 5.08
CA PHE A 117 -8.36 -17.83 5.48
C PHE A 117 -9.86 -17.62 5.58
N TYR A 118 -10.29 -16.74 6.49
CA TYR A 118 -11.69 -16.36 6.71
C TYR A 118 -11.81 -14.97 7.31
N GLN A 119 -13.00 -14.38 7.22
CA GLN A 119 -13.30 -13.12 7.92
C GLN A 119 -13.79 -13.41 9.34
N SER A 120 -13.07 -12.92 10.34
CA SER A 120 -13.48 -12.93 11.74
C SER A 120 -14.13 -11.59 12.12
N GLN A 121 -14.63 -11.48 13.34
CA GLN A 121 -15.10 -10.19 13.88
C GLN A 121 -13.97 -9.15 14.02
N TYR A 122 -12.72 -9.57 13.94
CA TYR A 122 -11.52 -8.72 14.06
C TYR A 122 -10.82 -8.48 12.71
N GLY A 123 -11.42 -8.91 11.61
CA GLY A 123 -10.87 -8.82 10.25
C GLY A 123 -10.40 -10.16 9.69
N LEU A 124 -9.52 -10.10 8.70
CA LEU A 124 -8.94 -11.29 8.07
C LEU A 124 -8.14 -12.11 9.09
N ASP A 125 -8.43 -13.40 9.16
CA ASP A 125 -7.82 -14.36 10.08
C ASP A 125 -7.53 -15.68 9.35
N ALA A 126 -6.77 -16.57 9.99
CA ALA A 126 -6.34 -17.83 9.39
C ALA A 126 -6.46 -19.01 10.37
N ARG A 127 -6.82 -20.18 9.84
CA ARG A 127 -6.83 -21.45 10.58
C ARG A 127 -6.14 -22.55 9.78
N LYS A 128 -5.74 -23.63 10.46
CA LYS A 128 -5.04 -24.78 9.84
C LYS A 128 -3.82 -24.34 9.03
N TRP A 129 -3.04 -23.45 9.56
CA TRP A 129 -1.95 -22.80 8.85
C TRP A 129 -0.57 -23.36 9.21
N THR A 130 0.35 -23.18 8.28
CA THR A 130 1.78 -23.48 8.44
C THR A 130 2.60 -22.32 7.92
N VAL A 131 3.82 -22.19 8.45
CA VAL A 131 4.80 -21.20 7.99
C VAL A 131 6.11 -21.86 7.62
N ARG A 132 6.79 -21.28 6.63
CA ARG A 132 8.20 -21.56 6.30
C ARG A 132 8.91 -20.28 5.87
N PRO A 133 10.23 -20.17 6.03
CA PRO A 133 11.01 -19.08 5.45
C PRO A 133 10.89 -19.07 3.91
N LEU A 134 10.96 -17.88 3.30
CA LEU A 134 11.13 -17.75 1.86
C LEU A 134 12.58 -18.01 1.45
N THR A 135 12.76 -18.50 0.24
CA THR A 135 14.06 -18.47 -0.45
C THR A 135 14.38 -17.05 -0.93
N ASP A 136 15.64 -16.77 -1.25
CA ASP A 136 16.04 -15.46 -1.78
C ASP A 136 15.32 -15.12 -3.09
N GLN A 137 15.05 -16.10 -3.94
CA GLN A 137 14.27 -15.90 -5.16
C GLN A 137 12.83 -15.49 -4.85
N GLU A 138 12.15 -16.22 -3.97
CA GLU A 138 10.75 -15.91 -3.55
C GLU A 138 10.66 -14.52 -2.88
N LYS A 139 11.66 -14.17 -2.07
CA LYS A 139 11.78 -12.84 -1.46
C LYS A 139 11.91 -11.75 -2.53
N ASN A 140 12.77 -11.93 -3.53
CA ASN A 140 12.94 -10.97 -4.61
C ASN A 140 11.66 -10.82 -5.45
N GLU A 141 10.95 -11.91 -5.73
CA GLU A 141 9.65 -11.89 -6.42
C GLU A 141 8.59 -11.13 -5.61
N LEU A 142 8.51 -11.39 -4.31
CA LEU A 142 7.61 -10.69 -3.40
C LEU A 142 7.88 -9.17 -3.37
N LEU A 143 9.16 -8.77 -3.29
CA LEU A 143 9.57 -7.35 -3.23
C LEU A 143 9.25 -6.59 -4.53
N GLN A 144 9.23 -7.29 -5.66
CA GLN A 144 8.81 -6.69 -6.93
C GLN A 144 7.30 -6.42 -6.99
N GLY A 145 6.50 -7.12 -6.19
CA GLY A 145 5.04 -7.06 -6.20
C GLY A 145 4.40 -7.77 -7.39
N PRO A 146 3.05 -7.84 -7.40
CA PRO A 146 2.30 -8.46 -8.49
C PRO A 146 2.60 -7.79 -9.84
N PRO A 147 2.64 -8.55 -10.95
CA PRO A 147 2.95 -8.02 -12.27
C PRO A 147 2.06 -6.85 -12.70
N ASP A 148 0.76 -6.92 -12.44
CA ASP A 148 -0.20 -5.87 -12.81
C ASP A 148 0.04 -4.57 -12.03
N LEU A 149 0.30 -4.68 -10.71
CA LEU A 149 0.62 -3.52 -9.87
C LEU A 149 1.92 -2.86 -10.32
N ARG A 150 2.95 -3.67 -10.60
CA ARG A 150 4.24 -3.19 -11.09
C ARG A 150 4.11 -2.49 -12.44
N ALA A 151 3.36 -3.08 -13.38
CA ALA A 151 3.11 -2.49 -14.68
C ALA A 151 2.36 -1.15 -14.57
N LYS A 152 1.33 -1.09 -13.71
CA LYS A 152 0.61 0.14 -13.40
C LYS A 152 1.54 1.22 -12.84
N GLN A 153 2.33 0.92 -11.82
CA GLN A 153 3.25 1.89 -11.19
C GLN A 153 4.35 2.36 -12.16
N ALA A 154 4.85 1.48 -13.03
CA ALA A 154 5.79 1.86 -14.07
C ALA A 154 5.15 2.81 -15.09
N SER A 155 3.93 2.52 -15.53
CA SER A 155 3.16 3.40 -16.42
C SER A 155 2.82 4.74 -15.77
N ASP A 156 2.47 4.75 -14.48
CA ASP A 156 2.18 5.98 -13.74
C ASP A 156 3.44 6.85 -13.59
N PHE A 157 4.60 6.25 -13.31
CA PHE A 157 5.86 7.00 -13.23
C PHE A 157 6.27 7.58 -14.60
N GLU A 158 6.13 6.81 -15.67
CA GLU A 158 6.41 7.31 -17.01
C GLU A 158 5.45 8.43 -17.42
N PHE A 159 4.17 8.33 -17.05
CA PHE A 159 3.21 9.41 -17.21
C PHE A 159 3.64 10.68 -16.47
N VAL A 160 4.09 10.58 -15.21
CA VAL A 160 4.61 11.73 -14.45
C VAL A 160 5.82 12.34 -15.17
N ARG A 161 6.77 11.54 -15.63
CA ARG A 161 7.93 12.02 -16.41
C ARG A 161 7.52 12.77 -17.67
N GLN A 162 6.57 12.24 -18.42
CA GLN A 162 6.08 12.89 -19.61
C GLN A 162 5.41 14.24 -19.31
N ILE A 163 4.57 14.29 -18.26
CA ILE A 163 3.95 15.54 -17.80
C ILE A 163 5.01 16.58 -17.41
N VAL A 164 6.05 16.16 -16.70
CA VAL A 164 7.16 17.05 -16.31
C VAL A 164 7.89 17.60 -17.54
N ALA A 165 8.15 16.76 -18.54
CA ALA A 165 8.78 17.18 -19.79
C ALA A 165 7.90 18.16 -20.59
N ASP A 166 6.58 18.04 -20.49
CA ASP A 166 5.60 18.90 -21.17
C ASP A 166 5.36 20.25 -20.48
N ILE A 167 5.88 20.50 -19.26
CA ILE A 167 5.80 21.79 -18.55
C ILE A 167 6.48 22.87 -19.42
N ALA A 168 5.73 23.90 -19.79
CA ALA A 168 6.23 24.96 -20.67
C ALA A 168 7.18 25.94 -19.94
N ASP A 169 6.89 26.27 -18.67
CA ASP A 169 7.79 27.14 -17.88
C ASP A 169 9.13 26.45 -17.63
N PRO A 170 10.26 27.03 -18.13
CA PRO A 170 11.56 26.36 -18.07
C PRO A 170 12.09 26.18 -16.64
N ARG A 171 11.65 27.00 -15.68
CA ARG A 171 12.07 26.95 -14.28
C ARG A 171 11.39 25.78 -13.57
N LEU A 172 10.06 25.66 -13.72
CA LEU A 172 9.26 24.59 -13.14
C LEU A 172 9.63 23.25 -13.76
N ARG A 173 9.89 23.19 -15.08
CA ARG A 173 10.38 22.00 -15.75
C ARG A 173 11.74 21.57 -15.21
N ALA A 174 12.74 22.46 -15.20
CA ALA A 174 14.09 22.15 -14.69
C ALA A 174 14.07 21.70 -13.23
N LEU A 175 13.24 22.34 -12.38
CA LEU A 175 13.07 21.94 -10.99
C LEU A 175 12.49 20.53 -10.87
N SER A 176 11.46 20.22 -11.65
CA SER A 176 10.77 18.93 -11.62
C SER A 176 11.63 17.80 -12.19
N GLU A 177 12.38 18.05 -13.28
CA GLU A 177 13.33 17.10 -13.85
C GLU A 177 14.46 16.80 -12.86
N ALA A 178 15.09 17.83 -12.27
CA ALA A 178 16.13 17.65 -11.28
C ALA A 178 15.66 16.85 -10.05
N PHE A 179 14.42 17.07 -9.59
CA PHE A 179 13.83 16.28 -8.52
C PHE A 179 13.68 14.80 -8.91
N LEU A 180 13.16 14.50 -10.08
CA LEU A 180 12.98 13.12 -10.53
C LEU A 180 14.32 12.42 -10.78
N ASP A 181 15.34 13.14 -11.25
CA ASP A 181 16.68 12.60 -11.47
C ASP A 181 17.38 12.28 -10.14
N GLU A 182 17.22 13.12 -9.11
CA GLU A 182 17.91 12.95 -7.84
C GLU A 182 17.17 12.00 -6.88
N TRP A 183 15.84 12.03 -6.87
CA TRP A 183 15.02 11.25 -5.93
C TRP A 183 14.01 10.30 -6.57
N GLY A 184 14.03 10.12 -7.90
CA GLY A 184 13.04 9.33 -8.61
C GLY A 184 12.92 7.90 -8.11
N ASP A 185 14.02 7.23 -7.77
CA ASP A 185 14.00 5.88 -7.22
C ASP A 185 13.37 5.83 -5.83
N ARG A 186 13.62 6.84 -4.98
CA ARG A 186 13.00 6.94 -3.68
C ARG A 186 11.50 7.28 -3.81
N PHE A 187 11.14 8.18 -4.70
CA PHE A 187 9.76 8.53 -5.03
C PHE A 187 8.96 7.31 -5.48
N ARG A 188 9.54 6.45 -6.34
CA ARG A 188 8.91 5.21 -6.80
C ARG A 188 8.68 4.16 -5.71
N ARG A 189 9.34 4.26 -4.58
CA ARG A 189 9.16 3.34 -3.44
C ARG A 189 8.29 3.92 -2.32
N THR A 190 8.09 5.22 -2.29
CA THR A 190 7.40 5.91 -1.19
C THR A 190 5.89 5.65 -1.25
N ALA A 191 5.27 5.47 -0.08
CA ALA A 191 3.83 5.40 0.06
C ALA A 191 3.23 6.81 0.23
N ALA A 192 2.02 7.04 -0.28
CA ALA A 192 1.35 8.33 -0.07
C ALA A 192 0.88 8.53 1.39
N ALA A 193 0.58 7.46 2.10
CA ALA A 193 0.21 7.51 3.52
C ALA A 193 0.67 6.24 4.24
N ARG A 194 0.74 6.28 5.59
CA ARG A 194 1.01 5.08 6.40
C ARG A 194 -0.16 4.11 6.44
N ASN A 195 -1.40 4.61 6.52
CA ASN A 195 -2.56 3.78 6.87
C ASN A 195 -3.82 4.03 6.04
N TYR A 196 -3.86 5.05 5.20
CA TYR A 196 -5.13 5.45 4.57
C TYR A 196 -5.14 5.20 3.05
N HIS A 197 -4.89 6.24 2.26
CA HIS A 197 -4.90 6.14 0.81
C HIS A 197 -3.51 5.78 0.28
N HIS A 198 -3.46 4.95 -0.74
CA HIS A 198 -2.21 4.54 -1.38
C HIS A 198 -1.10 4.12 -0.40
N ALA A 199 -1.49 3.47 0.73
CA ALA A 199 -0.62 3.06 1.82
C ALA A 199 0.19 1.79 1.46
N ARG A 200 0.87 1.83 0.34
CA ARG A 200 1.66 0.73 -0.23
C ARG A 200 2.90 1.25 -0.94
N ARG A 201 3.85 0.36 -1.20
CA ARG A 201 5.04 0.67 -1.99
C ARG A 201 4.64 1.22 -3.36
N GLY A 202 5.20 2.38 -3.74
CA GLY A 202 4.86 3.08 -4.98
C GLY A 202 3.55 3.86 -4.95
N GLY A 203 2.86 3.89 -3.80
CA GLY A 203 1.58 4.59 -3.67
C GLY A 203 1.67 6.08 -3.94
N LEU A 204 2.80 6.74 -3.64
CA LEU A 204 3.00 8.17 -3.92
C LEU A 204 3.04 8.45 -5.42
N VAL A 205 3.63 7.58 -6.23
CA VAL A 205 3.61 7.70 -7.70
C VAL A 205 2.18 7.56 -8.23
N GLU A 206 1.42 6.56 -7.74
CA GLU A 206 0.04 6.33 -8.16
C GLU A 206 -0.84 7.55 -7.85
N HIS A 207 -0.72 8.09 -6.65
CA HIS A 207 -1.41 9.30 -6.18
C HIS A 207 -1.08 10.51 -7.05
N THR A 208 0.22 10.84 -7.18
CA THR A 208 0.69 11.97 -7.98
C THR A 208 0.23 11.87 -9.45
N ALA A 209 0.35 10.70 -10.06
CA ALA A 209 -0.10 10.49 -11.44
C ALA A 209 -1.60 10.68 -11.59
N GLN A 210 -2.40 10.19 -10.64
CA GLN A 210 -3.85 10.37 -10.68
C GLN A 210 -4.26 11.83 -10.51
N MET A 211 -3.63 12.54 -9.57
CA MET A 211 -3.85 13.98 -9.39
C MET A 211 -3.51 14.78 -10.65
N MET A 212 -2.39 14.48 -11.32
CA MET A 212 -2.01 15.12 -12.58
C MET A 212 -3.03 14.85 -13.70
N ARG A 213 -3.59 13.62 -13.78
CA ARG A 213 -4.68 13.31 -14.72
C ARG A 213 -5.91 14.18 -14.45
N VAL A 214 -6.31 14.32 -13.21
CA VAL A 214 -7.46 15.16 -12.80
C VAL A 214 -7.18 16.62 -13.15
N ALA A 215 -6.00 17.16 -12.79
CA ALA A 215 -5.62 18.53 -13.09
C ALA A 215 -5.69 18.84 -14.59
N LYS A 216 -5.21 17.95 -15.46
CA LYS A 216 -5.32 18.10 -16.93
C LYS A 216 -6.74 18.10 -17.45
N GLN A 217 -7.69 17.45 -16.76
CA GLN A 217 -9.10 17.44 -17.17
C GLN A 217 -9.83 18.70 -16.72
N ILE A 218 -9.49 19.25 -15.56
CA ILE A 218 -10.20 20.42 -15.03
C ILE A 218 -9.63 21.76 -15.55
N ALA A 219 -8.32 21.85 -15.81
CA ALA A 219 -7.68 23.10 -16.24
C ALA A 219 -8.32 23.77 -17.45
N PRO A 220 -8.76 23.05 -18.50
CA PRO A 220 -9.47 23.68 -19.62
C PRO A 220 -10.81 24.33 -19.28
N LEU A 221 -11.41 23.98 -18.11
CA LEU A 221 -12.68 24.54 -17.64
C LEU A 221 -12.49 25.80 -16.81
N TYR A 222 -11.26 26.04 -16.33
CA TYR A 222 -10.88 27.17 -15.46
C TYR A 222 -9.65 27.86 -16.07
N PRO A 223 -9.84 28.75 -17.04
CA PRO A 223 -8.74 29.39 -17.79
C PRO A 223 -7.83 30.29 -16.94
N GLU A 224 -8.25 30.64 -15.72
CA GLU A 224 -7.43 31.36 -14.73
C GLU A 224 -6.36 30.48 -14.07
N LEU A 225 -6.44 29.14 -14.17
CA LEU A 225 -5.45 28.25 -13.59
C LEU A 225 -4.17 28.22 -14.41
N ASN A 226 -3.06 28.50 -13.78
CA ASN A 226 -1.74 28.21 -14.35
C ASN A 226 -1.47 26.69 -14.21
N LEU A 227 -1.64 25.97 -15.33
CA LEU A 227 -1.50 24.51 -15.34
C LEU A 227 -0.09 24.05 -15.00
N ASP A 228 0.96 24.73 -15.49
CA ASP A 228 2.35 24.39 -15.21
C ASP A 228 2.65 24.50 -13.71
N LEU A 229 2.19 25.56 -13.06
CA LEU A 229 2.34 25.75 -11.61
C LEU A 229 1.54 24.70 -10.83
N LEU A 230 0.31 24.38 -11.26
CA LEU A 230 -0.50 23.34 -10.61
C LEU A 230 0.15 21.96 -10.74
N LEU A 231 0.66 21.59 -11.91
CA LEU A 231 1.33 20.31 -12.14
C LEU A 231 2.63 20.18 -11.33
N ALA A 232 3.44 21.24 -11.27
CA ALA A 232 4.60 21.30 -10.39
C ALA A 232 4.19 21.21 -8.90
N GLY A 233 3.15 21.94 -8.50
CA GLY A 233 2.59 21.86 -7.15
C GLY A 233 2.15 20.43 -6.80
N ILE A 234 1.49 19.73 -7.71
CA ILE A 234 1.10 18.31 -7.54
C ILE A 234 2.32 17.40 -7.38
N LEU A 235 3.40 17.61 -8.15
CA LEU A 235 4.62 16.81 -7.97
C LEU A 235 5.24 17.01 -6.59
N PHE A 236 5.22 18.23 -6.07
CA PHE A 236 5.98 18.61 -4.89
C PHE A 236 5.18 18.64 -3.58
N HIS A 237 3.84 18.64 -3.60
CA HIS A 237 3.02 18.80 -2.39
C HIS A 237 3.42 17.81 -1.30
N ASP A 238 3.69 16.59 -1.69
CA ASP A 238 4.03 15.46 -0.85
C ASP A 238 5.51 15.03 -0.95
N ALA A 239 6.39 15.84 -1.50
CA ALA A 239 7.80 15.49 -1.69
C ALA A 239 8.52 15.16 -0.36
N GLY A 240 8.12 15.77 0.74
CA GLY A 240 8.66 15.45 2.06
C GLY A 240 8.31 14.05 2.58
N LYS A 241 7.30 13.39 2.02
CA LYS A 241 6.96 11.98 2.34
C LYS A 241 8.06 11.00 1.93
N LEU A 242 9.01 11.43 1.12
CA LEU A 242 10.21 10.65 0.83
C LEU A 242 11.01 10.31 2.11
N TRP A 243 10.86 11.08 3.19
CA TRP A 243 11.43 10.82 4.52
C TRP A 243 10.38 10.25 5.48
N GLU A 244 9.21 10.85 5.53
CA GLU A 244 8.15 10.46 6.46
C GLU A 244 7.57 9.07 6.17
N ASN A 245 7.39 8.70 4.89
CA ASN A 245 6.74 7.47 4.46
C ASN A 245 7.62 6.58 3.57
N ALA A 246 8.94 6.70 3.71
CA ALA A 246 9.89 5.92 2.92
C ALA A 246 9.83 4.43 3.26
N LEU A 247 9.74 3.62 2.22
CA LEU A 247 9.91 2.18 2.32
C LEU A 247 11.36 1.80 1.96
N PRO A 248 11.97 0.85 2.70
CA PRO A 248 13.32 0.37 2.42
C PRO A 248 13.37 -0.33 1.07
N GLU A 249 14.56 -0.45 0.49
CA GLU A 249 14.73 -1.17 -0.78
C GLU A 249 14.29 -2.63 -0.67
N ASN A 250 14.59 -3.25 0.46
CA ASN A 250 14.43 -4.67 0.69
C ASN A 250 13.29 -5.01 1.67
N GLY A 251 12.17 -4.26 1.62
CA GLY A 251 11.05 -4.57 2.53
C GLY A 251 9.82 -3.70 2.33
N PHE A 252 8.79 -4.04 3.12
CA PHE A 252 7.48 -3.35 3.17
C PHE A 252 7.25 -2.65 4.52
N VAL A 253 8.17 -2.79 5.47
CA VAL A 253 8.06 -2.15 6.78
C VAL A 253 8.50 -0.70 6.66
N MET A 254 7.57 0.20 6.86
CA MET A 254 7.81 1.64 6.84
C MET A 254 8.40 2.07 8.18
N ASN A 255 9.70 2.32 8.21
CA ASN A 255 10.38 2.77 9.41
C ASN A 255 9.94 4.20 9.79
N TYR A 256 10.05 4.53 11.07
CA TYR A 256 9.99 5.91 11.52
C TYR A 256 11.32 6.60 11.22
N ASP A 257 11.24 7.79 10.66
CA ASP A 257 12.38 8.65 10.37
C ASP A 257 12.35 9.84 11.31
N GLU A 258 13.45 10.14 12.00
CA GLU A 258 13.49 11.20 13.01
C GLU A 258 13.22 12.58 12.40
N LEU A 259 13.73 12.85 11.19
CA LEU A 259 13.44 14.09 10.47
C LEU A 259 11.95 14.18 10.12
N GLY A 260 11.36 13.06 9.65
CA GLY A 260 9.93 12.95 9.35
C GLY A 260 9.05 13.26 10.56
N GLU A 261 9.40 12.69 11.74
CA GLU A 261 8.64 12.88 12.99
C GLU A 261 8.78 14.31 13.55
N LEU A 262 9.96 14.92 13.45
CA LEU A 262 10.23 16.26 13.99
C LEU A 262 9.67 17.38 13.10
N MET A 263 9.74 17.23 11.79
CA MET A 263 9.45 18.30 10.84
C MET A 263 8.12 18.12 10.09
N GLY A 264 7.70 16.89 9.87
CA GLY A 264 6.57 16.57 9.00
C GLY A 264 6.86 16.83 7.51
N HIS A 265 6.12 16.14 6.62
CA HIS A 265 6.40 16.18 5.17
C HIS A 265 6.26 17.58 4.54
N ILE A 266 5.36 18.44 5.04
CA ILE A 266 5.19 19.81 4.50
C ILE A 266 6.46 20.60 4.67
N SER A 267 7.01 20.66 5.89
CA SER A 267 8.22 21.42 6.18
C SER A 267 9.43 20.89 5.43
N ILE A 268 9.59 19.57 5.37
CA ILE A 268 10.64 18.90 4.60
C ILE A 268 10.51 19.22 3.11
N GLY A 269 9.28 19.16 2.57
CA GLY A 269 8.99 19.48 1.17
C GLY A 269 9.31 20.93 0.82
N LEU A 270 8.95 21.87 1.69
CA LEU A 270 9.29 23.30 1.54
C LEU A 270 10.81 23.50 1.50
N GLU A 271 11.55 22.89 2.43
CA GLU A 271 13.01 22.99 2.48
C GLU A 271 13.66 22.40 1.22
N LEU A 272 13.26 21.18 0.85
CA LEU A 272 13.76 20.47 -0.33
C LEU A 272 13.58 21.31 -1.61
N VAL A 273 12.35 21.74 -1.86
CA VAL A 273 12.02 22.50 -3.08
C VAL A 273 12.73 23.84 -3.10
N ASN A 274 12.80 24.52 -1.96
CA ASN A 274 13.49 25.81 -1.86
C ASN A 274 15.01 25.68 -2.05
N ALA A 275 15.64 24.64 -1.50
CA ALA A 275 17.06 24.37 -1.70
C ALA A 275 17.38 24.07 -3.17
N LEU A 276 16.56 23.20 -3.80
CA LEU A 276 16.69 22.84 -5.20
C LEU A 276 16.47 24.06 -6.13
N TRP A 277 15.45 24.87 -5.84
CA TRP A 277 15.20 26.11 -6.58
C TRP A 277 16.37 27.07 -6.53
N ARG A 278 16.97 27.30 -5.34
CA ARG A 278 18.12 28.19 -5.20
C ARG A 278 19.34 27.71 -5.98
N ARG A 279 19.62 26.41 -5.95
CA ARG A 279 20.68 25.78 -6.73
C ARG A 279 20.47 26.05 -8.24
N LEU A 280 19.31 25.71 -8.76
CA LEU A 280 18.99 25.88 -10.17
C LEU A 280 18.92 27.35 -10.60
N SER A 281 18.45 28.25 -9.74
CA SER A 281 18.45 29.68 -10.02
C SER A 281 19.86 30.24 -10.16
N PHE A 282 20.84 29.75 -9.40
CA PHE A 282 22.23 30.09 -9.56
C PHE A 282 22.84 29.54 -10.85
N GLU A 283 22.56 28.28 -11.15
CA GLU A 283 23.05 27.59 -12.35
C GLU A 283 22.49 28.21 -13.65
N ASN A 284 21.25 28.69 -13.62
CA ASN A 284 20.51 29.21 -14.77
C ASN A 284 20.26 30.75 -14.70
N ALA A 285 21.06 31.50 -13.94
CA ALA A 285 20.79 32.89 -13.63
C ALA A 285 20.53 33.75 -14.87
N GLU A 286 21.36 33.64 -15.92
CA GLU A 286 21.18 34.41 -17.16
C GLU A 286 19.94 33.96 -17.97
N ALA A 287 19.64 32.65 -18.02
CA ALA A 287 18.50 32.16 -18.73
C ALA A 287 17.15 32.53 -18.08
N TRP A 288 17.14 32.68 -16.73
CA TRP A 288 15.92 32.97 -15.99
C TRP A 288 15.72 34.47 -15.68
N LYS A 289 16.70 35.30 -15.95
CA LYS A 289 16.76 36.71 -15.59
C LYS A 289 15.59 37.57 -16.08
N ASN A 290 15.15 37.30 -17.33
CA ASN A 290 14.14 38.12 -18.01
C ASN A 290 12.81 37.36 -18.20
N LEU A 291 12.62 36.25 -17.51
CA LEU A 291 11.36 35.49 -17.60
C LEU A 291 10.23 36.22 -16.84
N SER A 292 9.04 36.17 -17.40
CA SER A 292 7.82 36.69 -16.78
C SER A 292 6.85 35.52 -16.51
N PRO A 293 6.23 35.47 -15.33
CA PRO A 293 6.43 36.32 -14.14
C PRO A 293 7.86 36.23 -13.58
N ALA A 294 8.23 37.11 -12.65
CA ALA A 294 9.56 37.08 -12.03
C ALA A 294 9.79 35.71 -11.33
N SER A 295 11.04 35.22 -11.36
CA SER A 295 11.38 33.90 -10.80
C SER A 295 11.06 33.78 -9.32
N GLU A 296 11.16 34.85 -8.56
CA GLU A 296 10.83 34.91 -7.14
C GLU A 296 9.32 34.74 -6.90
N ASP A 297 8.47 35.32 -7.77
CA ASP A 297 7.02 35.17 -7.68
C ASP A 297 6.60 33.72 -7.95
N VAL A 298 7.20 33.08 -8.98
CA VAL A 298 6.94 31.66 -9.27
C VAL A 298 7.36 30.78 -8.11
N ARG A 299 8.53 31.02 -7.52
CA ARG A 299 9.02 30.30 -6.34
C ARG A 299 8.05 30.44 -5.16
N MET A 300 7.66 31.66 -4.81
CA MET A 300 6.75 31.90 -3.68
C MET A 300 5.40 31.22 -3.88
N HIS A 301 4.84 31.27 -5.10
CA HIS A 301 3.57 30.60 -5.41
C HIS A 301 3.71 29.08 -5.32
N LEU A 302 4.80 28.48 -5.83
CA LEU A 302 5.02 27.04 -5.70
C LEU A 302 5.14 26.61 -4.24
N LEU A 303 5.92 27.35 -3.43
CA LEU A 303 6.05 27.06 -1.99
C LEU A 303 4.70 27.23 -1.27
N HIS A 304 3.86 28.20 -1.70
CA HIS A 304 2.52 28.36 -1.17
C HIS A 304 1.62 27.13 -1.47
N LEU A 305 1.71 26.58 -2.67
CA LEU A 305 0.98 25.34 -3.02
C LEU A 305 1.35 24.20 -2.06
N ILE A 306 2.64 24.00 -1.81
CA ILE A 306 3.14 22.97 -0.89
C ILE A 306 2.68 23.26 0.55
N GLY A 307 2.80 24.50 1.02
CA GLY A 307 2.42 24.87 2.38
C GLY A 307 0.90 24.86 2.64
N ALA A 308 0.08 24.95 1.60
CA ALA A 308 -1.36 25.10 1.72
C ALA A 308 -2.17 23.85 1.33
N HIS A 309 -1.53 22.75 0.85
CA HIS A 309 -2.27 21.66 0.20
C HIS A 309 -3.23 20.91 1.12
N HIS A 310 -2.99 20.86 2.44
CA HIS A 310 -3.96 20.29 3.38
C HIS A 310 -5.22 21.16 3.58
N GLY A 311 -5.23 22.42 3.10
CA GLY A 311 -6.37 23.33 3.11
C GLY A 311 -6.52 24.07 4.42
N GLU A 312 -6.99 23.40 5.47
CA GLU A 312 -7.28 24.02 6.76
C GLU A 312 -6.18 23.75 7.79
N PRO A 313 -5.92 24.69 8.73
CA PRO A 313 -4.95 24.48 9.81
C PRO A 313 -5.24 23.24 10.68
N GLU A 314 -6.52 22.91 10.86
CA GLU A 314 -6.97 21.72 11.60
C GLU A 314 -6.51 20.41 10.97
N PHE A 315 -6.19 20.43 9.68
CA PHE A 315 -5.59 19.29 8.95
C PHE A 315 -4.07 19.37 8.84
N GLY A 316 -3.45 20.32 9.55
CA GLY A 316 -2.00 20.49 9.60
C GLY A 316 -1.42 21.40 8.51
N SER A 317 -2.26 22.14 7.78
CA SER A 317 -1.78 23.13 6.81
C SER A 317 -1.20 24.36 7.53
N PRO A 318 0.07 24.77 7.28
CA PRO A 318 0.60 26.02 7.85
C PRO A 318 -0.18 27.27 7.47
N VAL A 319 -0.77 27.27 6.28
CA VAL A 319 -1.57 28.38 5.75
C VAL A 319 -2.73 27.82 4.90
N ALA A 320 -3.86 28.52 4.84
CA ALA A 320 -4.94 28.18 3.95
C ALA A 320 -4.61 28.52 2.48
N PRO A 321 -5.19 27.83 1.47
CA PRO A 321 -5.04 28.15 0.06
C PRO A 321 -5.51 29.57 -0.28
N LYS A 322 -4.64 30.34 -0.94
CA LYS A 322 -4.90 31.76 -1.28
C LYS A 322 -4.81 32.04 -2.79
N THR A 323 -4.55 31.01 -3.60
CA THR A 323 -4.52 31.13 -5.06
C THR A 323 -5.43 30.06 -5.68
N PRO A 324 -5.93 30.28 -6.92
CA PRO A 324 -6.73 29.29 -7.62
C PRO A 324 -6.05 27.91 -7.70
N GLU A 325 -4.73 27.88 -7.99
CA GLU A 325 -3.96 26.64 -8.09
C GLU A 325 -3.85 25.93 -6.73
N ALA A 326 -3.62 26.67 -5.63
CA ALA A 326 -3.53 26.08 -4.30
C ALA A 326 -4.89 25.48 -3.87
N MET A 327 -6.00 26.14 -4.20
CA MET A 327 -7.35 25.64 -3.98
C MET A 327 -7.63 24.41 -4.84
N ALA A 328 -7.26 24.43 -6.12
CA ALA A 328 -7.42 23.29 -7.01
C ALA A 328 -6.60 22.10 -6.53
N LEU A 329 -5.34 22.31 -6.15
CA LEU A 329 -4.47 21.27 -5.59
C LEU A 329 -5.11 20.60 -4.38
N HIS A 330 -5.55 21.39 -3.39
CA HIS A 330 -6.19 20.88 -2.16
C HIS A 330 -7.38 19.98 -2.46
N TYR A 331 -8.28 20.41 -3.36
CA TYR A 331 -9.47 19.61 -3.68
C TYR A 331 -9.15 18.37 -4.52
N ILE A 332 -8.18 18.42 -5.42
CA ILE A 332 -7.74 17.27 -6.22
C ILE A 332 -7.11 16.22 -5.29
N ASP A 333 -6.23 16.62 -4.39
CA ASP A 333 -5.62 15.76 -3.38
C ASP A 333 -6.66 15.08 -2.51
N ASN A 334 -7.55 15.87 -1.90
CA ASN A 334 -8.63 15.37 -1.05
C ASN A 334 -9.58 14.42 -1.81
N LEU A 335 -9.88 14.71 -3.07
CA LEU A 335 -10.73 13.87 -3.92
C LEU A 335 -10.08 12.50 -4.14
N ASP A 336 -8.82 12.46 -4.60
CA ASP A 336 -8.12 11.20 -4.86
C ASP A 336 -7.97 10.38 -3.59
N ALA A 337 -7.51 11.00 -2.49
CA ALA A 337 -7.35 10.34 -1.20
C ALA A 337 -8.66 9.69 -0.72
N ARG A 338 -9.79 10.40 -0.80
CA ARG A 338 -11.08 9.87 -0.35
C ARG A 338 -11.63 8.78 -1.24
N LEU A 339 -11.51 8.91 -2.57
CA LEU A 339 -11.96 7.86 -3.50
C LEU A 339 -11.16 6.58 -3.34
N GLU A 340 -9.84 6.66 -3.12
CA GLU A 340 -9.01 5.50 -2.79
C GLU A 340 -9.42 4.86 -1.45
N MET A 341 -9.73 5.65 -0.42
CA MET A 341 -10.24 5.14 0.86
C MET A 341 -11.58 4.41 0.69
N PHE A 342 -12.49 4.89 -0.17
CA PHE A 342 -13.73 4.17 -0.49
C PHE A 342 -13.43 2.83 -1.17
N ALA A 343 -12.57 2.84 -2.19
CA ALA A 343 -12.19 1.63 -2.94
C ALA A 343 -11.55 0.56 -2.02
N ALA A 344 -10.61 0.98 -1.17
CA ALA A 344 -9.98 0.11 -0.17
C ALA A 344 -11.02 -0.37 0.87
N GLY A 345 -11.87 0.52 1.35
CA GLY A 345 -12.89 0.23 2.37
C GLY A 345 -13.89 -0.84 1.93
N TYR A 346 -14.31 -0.84 0.67
CA TYR A 346 -15.19 -1.91 0.16
C TYR A 346 -14.55 -3.30 0.18
N THR A 347 -13.23 -3.38 0.27
CA THR A 347 -12.49 -4.65 0.36
C THR A 347 -12.10 -5.00 1.80
N THR A 348 -11.75 -4.00 2.62
CA THR A 348 -11.15 -4.21 3.95
C THR A 348 -12.13 -4.07 5.11
N ALA A 349 -13.18 -3.25 4.95
CA ALA A 349 -14.14 -3.02 6.02
C ALA A 349 -15.11 -4.20 6.21
N LYS A 350 -15.55 -4.40 7.46
CA LYS A 350 -16.51 -5.45 7.81
C LYS A 350 -17.86 -5.20 7.12
N PRO A 351 -18.42 -6.18 6.41
CA PRO A 351 -19.77 -6.06 5.87
C PRO A 351 -20.81 -6.08 7.01
N LEU A 352 -21.69 -5.09 7.04
CA LEU A 352 -22.82 -4.98 7.98
C LEU A 352 -24.12 -5.42 7.35
N ALA A 353 -24.26 -5.24 6.02
CA ALA A 353 -25.40 -5.70 5.20
C ALA A 353 -24.91 -5.91 3.75
N ALA A 354 -25.78 -6.33 2.86
CA ALA A 354 -25.45 -6.66 1.47
C ALA A 354 -24.66 -5.57 0.73
N ARG A 355 -24.90 -4.28 1.05
CA ARG A 355 -24.24 -3.12 0.43
C ARG A 355 -23.74 -2.10 1.43
N ILE A 356 -23.71 -2.43 2.73
CA ILE A 356 -23.28 -1.54 3.81
C ILE A 356 -22.08 -2.16 4.50
N PHE A 357 -21.02 -1.37 4.65
CA PHE A 357 -19.79 -1.75 5.32
C PHE A 357 -19.54 -0.83 6.52
N ASP A 358 -18.82 -1.33 7.49
CA ASP A 358 -18.45 -0.57 8.68
C ASP A 358 -17.62 0.66 8.31
N ARG A 359 -17.63 1.63 9.22
CA ARG A 359 -16.91 2.89 9.05
C ARG A 359 -15.41 2.70 8.87
N VAL A 360 -14.84 3.33 7.85
CA VAL A 360 -13.39 3.50 7.65
C VAL A 360 -13.03 4.94 7.98
N ARG A 361 -12.26 5.18 9.04
CA ARG A 361 -11.80 6.53 9.38
C ARG A 361 -10.76 6.99 8.35
N PRO A 362 -10.71 8.28 7.96
CA PRO A 362 -11.52 9.41 8.44
C PRO A 362 -12.86 9.64 7.69
N LEU A 363 -13.32 8.69 6.87
CA LEU A 363 -14.61 8.83 6.18
C LEU A 363 -15.77 9.00 7.19
N PRO A 364 -16.81 9.79 6.85
CA PRO A 364 -17.76 10.34 7.84
C PRO A 364 -18.70 9.32 8.47
N GLY A 365 -18.89 8.13 7.89
CA GLY A 365 -19.86 7.15 8.38
C GLY A 365 -19.63 5.76 7.82
N ASN A 366 -20.62 4.89 7.92
CA ASN A 366 -20.62 3.59 7.28
C ASN A 366 -20.58 3.76 5.76
N LEU A 367 -19.84 2.85 5.10
CA LEU A 367 -19.74 2.91 3.64
C LEU A 367 -20.94 2.21 3.01
N VAL A 368 -21.47 2.80 1.96
CA VAL A 368 -22.49 2.19 1.11
C VAL A 368 -21.87 1.93 -0.26
N LYS A 369 -21.91 0.67 -0.71
CA LYS A 369 -21.34 0.29 -2.01
C LYS A 369 -22.01 1.10 -3.13
N SER A 370 -21.20 1.70 -3.99
CA SER A 370 -21.69 2.44 -5.17
C SER A 370 -22.56 1.55 -6.07
N LEU A 371 -23.42 2.16 -6.83
CA LEU A 371 -24.15 1.48 -7.90
C LEU A 371 -23.18 1.03 -8.99
N GLU A 372 -23.52 -0.04 -9.66
CA GLU A 372 -22.81 -0.43 -10.88
C GLU A 372 -23.02 0.65 -11.96
N LYS A 373 -22.07 0.76 -12.89
CA LYS A 373 -22.21 1.67 -14.01
C LYS A 373 -23.44 1.27 -14.81
N PHE A 374 -24.28 2.25 -15.13
CA PHE A 374 -25.41 2.01 -16.00
C PHE A 374 -24.89 1.56 -17.37
N HIS A 375 -25.35 0.39 -17.82
CA HIS A 375 -25.13 0.00 -19.19
C HIS A 375 -26.07 0.82 -20.06
N GLN A 376 -25.54 1.70 -20.89
CA GLN A 376 -26.28 2.21 -22.02
C GLN A 376 -26.53 1.03 -22.94
N THR A 377 -27.76 0.49 -22.94
CA THR A 377 -28.21 -0.33 -24.06
C THR A 377 -28.12 0.57 -25.28
N ALA A 378 -27.22 0.24 -26.20
CA ALA A 378 -27.06 0.96 -27.46
C ALA A 378 -28.33 0.78 -28.31
N ASN A 379 -29.32 1.59 -28.06
CA ASN A 379 -30.32 1.92 -29.07
C ASN A 379 -29.75 3.03 -29.94
N ALA A 380 -28.80 2.66 -30.80
CA ALA A 380 -28.27 3.53 -31.86
C ALA A 380 -29.30 3.82 -32.97
N ALA A 381 -30.57 3.48 -32.77
CA ALA A 381 -31.65 3.70 -33.76
C ALA A 381 -32.54 4.91 -33.47
N ASP A 382 -32.43 5.54 -32.28
CA ASP A 382 -33.36 6.65 -31.92
C ASP A 382 -32.70 8.02 -31.77
N ALA A 383 -31.38 8.14 -32.00
CA ALA A 383 -30.69 9.44 -31.92
C ALA A 383 -30.94 10.37 -33.12
N ASP A 384 -31.49 9.84 -34.23
CA ASP A 384 -31.73 10.64 -35.47
C ASP A 384 -33.14 11.22 -35.58
N LYS A 385 -33.94 11.18 -34.49
CA LYS A 385 -35.33 11.71 -34.51
C LYS A 385 -35.56 12.94 -33.61
N LEU A 386 -34.50 13.49 -33.00
CA LEU A 386 -34.60 14.68 -32.13
C LEU A 386 -33.60 15.78 -32.52
N LEU A 387 -33.42 16.02 -33.79
CA LEU A 387 -32.85 17.26 -34.33
C LEU A 387 -33.85 17.85 -35.33
#